data_2cdee6a31771079d4fbdaadccb1c59a5
#
_entry.id   2cdee6a31771079d4fbdaadccb1c59a5
#
_cell.length_a   1.000
_cell.length_b   1.000
_cell.length_c   1.000
_cell.angle_alpha   90.00
_cell.angle_beta   90.00
_cell.angle_gamma   90.00
#
_symmetry.space_group_name_H-M   'P 1'
#
loop_
_entity.id
_entity.type
_entity.pdbx_description
1 polymer ?
#
loop_
_entity_poly.entity_id
_entity_poly.type
_entity_poly.pdbx_seq_one_letter_code
_entity_poly.pdbx_strand_id
1 'polypeptide(L)'
;EAPAKPAPVVERRNLPRYPVSVEFPLKAVLSFIGRDESGAPMSNTRHGWNWKGRLIDCSEEGARIQMGPAVKLQDGEPCDLKLSVHDHEITVPCHVTNLGETPEGVVLGLKHAIGDAVTREGYRQLLDVVALGSTLKLERAAKQPDASGYIVEVYASNRPSRLTVWRHPADESVMAFEFVLKDNMVRAAAGQRVEYLSDIDGTGSRPANTEKCLEIGRLFQWVVPNLPADIPEEVRGFLKHYAE
;
A
#
# COMPACT_ATOMS: atom_id res chain seq x y z
N GLU A 1 -10.90 45.00 -0.84
CA GLU A 1 -9.79 44.19 -1.37
C GLU A 1 -10.11 42.74 -1.11
N ALA A 2 -10.23 41.93 -2.20
CA ALA A 2 -10.46 40.52 -2.09
C ALA A 2 -9.14 39.82 -1.72
N PRO A 3 -9.14 38.78 -0.85
CA PRO A 3 -7.92 38.06 -0.49
C PRO A 3 -7.31 37.39 -1.72
N ALA A 4 -6.00 37.56 -1.89
CA ALA A 4 -5.24 37.01 -2.99
C ALA A 4 -5.38 35.47 -3.00
N LYS A 5 -5.71 34.90 -4.19
CA LYS A 5 -5.72 33.46 -4.41
C LYS A 5 -4.35 32.87 -4.04
N PRO A 6 -4.28 31.80 -3.21
CA PRO A 6 -3.02 31.15 -2.92
C PRO A 6 -2.39 30.65 -4.24
N ALA A 7 -1.10 30.90 -4.40
CA ALA A 7 -0.33 30.45 -5.55
C ALA A 7 -0.38 28.92 -5.65
N PRO A 8 -0.47 28.34 -6.86
CA PRO A 8 -0.48 26.90 -7.03
C PRO A 8 0.79 26.29 -6.41
N VAL A 9 0.62 25.32 -5.53
CA VAL A 9 1.73 24.55 -4.97
C VAL A 9 2.35 23.76 -6.12
N VAL A 10 3.49 24.22 -6.60
CA VAL A 10 4.28 23.50 -7.61
C VAL A 10 4.78 22.23 -6.95
N GLU A 11 4.25 21.09 -7.36
CA GLU A 11 4.71 19.78 -6.89
C GLU A 11 6.15 19.55 -7.39
N ARG A 12 7.11 19.72 -6.47
CA ARG A 12 8.55 19.55 -6.74
C ARG A 12 9.01 18.08 -6.70
N ARG A 13 8.05 17.13 -6.61
CA ARG A 13 8.35 15.71 -6.40
C ARG A 13 8.29 14.97 -7.72
N ASN A 14 9.38 14.30 -8.07
CA ASN A 14 9.50 13.51 -9.31
C ASN A 14 8.96 12.08 -9.20
N LEU A 15 8.69 11.57 -7.98
CA LEU A 15 8.26 10.18 -7.75
C LEU A 15 6.89 10.11 -7.07
N PRO A 16 6.04 9.18 -7.52
CA PRO A 16 4.72 8.97 -6.93
C PRO A 16 4.84 8.48 -5.49
N ARG A 17 3.90 8.90 -4.63
CA ARG A 17 3.71 8.41 -3.27
C ARG A 17 2.42 7.66 -3.16
N TYR A 18 2.47 6.54 -2.46
CA TYR A 18 1.36 5.64 -2.27
C TYR A 18 0.91 5.68 -0.81
N PRO A 19 -0.34 6.07 -0.52
CA PRO A 19 -0.86 6.05 0.83
C PRO A 19 -0.93 4.62 1.36
N VAL A 20 -0.58 4.44 2.63
CA VAL A 20 -0.68 3.18 3.34
C VAL A 20 -1.93 3.20 4.20
N SER A 21 -2.83 2.27 3.97
CA SER A 21 -4.07 2.17 4.73
C SER A 21 -3.80 1.84 6.20
N VAL A 22 -4.65 2.37 7.09
CA VAL A 22 -4.64 2.01 8.52
C VAL A 22 -5.03 0.55 8.76
N GLU A 23 -5.72 -0.06 7.81
CA GLU A 23 -6.16 -1.46 7.86
C GLU A 23 -5.07 -2.43 7.40
N PHE A 24 -4.04 -1.93 6.71
CA PHE A 24 -2.91 -2.77 6.31
C PHE A 24 -2.08 -3.15 7.54
N PRO A 25 -1.86 -4.45 7.82
CA PRO A 25 -1.25 -4.92 9.06
C PRO A 25 0.27 -4.68 9.10
N LEU A 26 0.71 -3.52 8.59
CA LEU A 26 2.10 -3.12 8.53
C LEU A 26 2.52 -2.50 9.86
N LYS A 27 3.47 -3.13 10.52
CA LYS A 27 4.15 -2.58 11.69
C LYS A 27 5.36 -1.77 11.23
N ALA A 28 5.46 -0.54 11.70
CA ALA A 28 6.59 0.34 11.42
C ALA A 28 7.27 0.74 12.74
N VAL A 29 8.58 0.56 12.79
CA VAL A 29 9.40 0.91 13.96
C VAL A 29 10.60 1.70 13.46
N LEU A 30 10.87 2.86 14.08
CA LEU A 30 12.10 3.61 13.87
C LEU A 30 13.11 3.31 14.98
N SER A 31 14.33 3.00 14.56
CA SER A 31 15.48 2.82 15.44
C SER A 31 16.50 3.90 15.12
N PHE A 32 16.83 4.72 16.11
CA PHE A 32 17.86 5.75 15.97
C PHE A 32 19.19 5.16 16.46
N ILE A 33 19.88 4.51 15.55
CA ILE A 33 21.20 3.95 15.79
C ILE A 33 22.21 4.92 15.18
N GLY A 34 23.00 5.58 16.03
CA GLY A 34 24.16 6.30 15.57
C GLY A 34 25.09 5.35 14.81
N ARG A 35 25.75 5.84 13.78
CA ARG A 35 26.83 5.12 13.07
C ARG A 35 28.11 5.90 13.26
N ASP A 36 29.21 5.21 13.52
CA ASP A 36 30.52 5.83 13.52
C ASP A 36 31.03 6.12 12.08
N GLU A 37 32.23 6.72 11.97
CA GLU A 37 32.84 7.04 10.68
C GLU A 37 33.08 5.80 9.78
N SER A 38 33.13 4.61 10.37
CA SER A 38 33.27 3.34 9.65
C SER A 38 31.92 2.75 9.21
N GLY A 39 30.79 3.36 9.61
CA GLY A 39 29.44 2.86 9.38
C GLY A 39 28.97 1.80 10.39
N ALA A 40 29.76 1.50 11.41
CA ALA A 40 29.37 0.56 12.46
C ALA A 40 28.29 1.17 13.38
N PRO A 41 27.29 0.38 13.80
CA PRO A 41 26.21 0.88 14.65
C PRO A 41 26.76 1.30 16.03
N MET A 42 26.50 2.53 16.42
CA MET A 42 26.77 3.06 17.74
C MET A 42 25.46 3.15 18.53
N SER A 43 25.52 2.81 19.82
CA SER A 43 24.42 3.02 20.75
C SER A 43 24.05 4.51 20.79
N ASN A 44 22.90 4.88 20.28
CA ASN A 44 22.39 6.25 20.41
C ASN A 44 21.64 6.39 21.74
N THR A 45 22.35 6.85 22.76
CA THR A 45 21.82 7.06 24.12
C THR A 45 20.80 8.20 24.18
N ARG A 46 20.67 9.01 23.12
CA ARG A 46 19.87 10.24 23.11
C ARG A 46 18.37 9.98 22.91
N HIS A 47 18.00 8.93 22.14
CA HIS A 47 16.62 8.74 21.67
C HIS A 47 15.94 7.44 22.12
N GLY A 48 16.63 6.56 22.86
CA GLY A 48 16.09 5.25 23.20
C GLY A 48 16.11 4.28 22.00
N TRP A 49 15.47 3.11 22.15
CA TRP A 49 15.80 1.97 21.33
C TRP A 49 14.94 1.77 20.09
N ASN A 50 13.64 1.87 20.24
CA ASN A 50 12.71 1.61 19.13
C ASN A 50 11.42 2.38 19.34
N TRP A 51 11.03 3.14 18.35
CA TRP A 51 9.83 3.95 18.38
C TRP A 51 8.80 3.38 17.40
N LYS A 52 7.67 2.92 17.91
CA LYS A 52 6.56 2.48 17.08
C LYS A 52 5.93 3.69 16.40
N GLY A 53 5.65 3.56 15.10
CA GLY A 53 4.98 4.58 14.31
C GLY A 53 3.98 3.95 13.35
N ARG A 54 3.24 4.81 12.66
CA ARG A 54 2.33 4.44 11.59
C ARG A 54 2.83 5.01 10.27
N LEU A 55 3.10 4.13 9.31
CA LEU A 55 3.45 4.56 7.96
C LEU A 55 2.23 5.23 7.32
N ILE A 56 2.40 6.47 6.85
CA ILE A 56 1.33 7.26 6.20
C ILE A 56 1.35 7.03 4.71
N ASP A 57 2.52 7.15 4.10
CA ASP A 57 2.77 6.88 2.70
C ASP A 57 4.22 6.47 2.45
N CYS A 58 4.44 5.88 1.29
CA CYS A 58 5.75 5.45 0.84
C CYS A 58 5.95 5.74 -0.66
N SER A 59 7.21 5.84 -1.06
CA SER A 59 7.68 5.99 -2.44
C SER A 59 9.01 5.25 -2.61
N GLU A 60 9.56 5.20 -3.81
CA GLU A 60 10.85 4.52 -4.04
C GLU A 60 12.01 5.14 -3.23
N GLU A 61 11.99 6.46 -2.99
CA GLU A 61 13.08 7.18 -2.33
C GLU A 61 12.81 7.55 -0.87
N GLY A 62 11.60 7.32 -0.35
CA GLY A 62 11.29 7.74 1.01
C GLY A 62 9.90 7.38 1.49
N ALA A 63 9.65 7.70 2.75
CA ALA A 63 8.40 7.42 3.43
C ALA A 63 7.98 8.58 4.34
N ARG A 64 6.71 8.64 4.72
CA ARG A 64 6.23 9.44 5.85
C ARG A 64 5.70 8.53 6.94
N ILE A 65 6.12 8.80 8.15
CA ILE A 65 5.71 8.03 9.34
C ILE A 65 5.18 8.98 10.42
N GLN A 66 4.07 8.62 11.02
CA GLN A 66 3.52 9.29 12.19
C GLN A 66 4.05 8.63 13.45
N MET A 67 4.58 9.44 14.35
CA MET A 67 5.18 9.04 15.63
C MET A 67 4.44 9.69 16.78
N GLY A 68 4.57 9.13 17.98
CA GLY A 68 4.06 9.75 19.19
C GLY A 68 4.77 11.09 19.53
N PRO A 69 4.17 11.95 20.37
CA PRO A 69 4.66 13.32 20.65
C PRO A 69 5.97 13.38 21.41
N ALA A 70 6.41 12.26 22.02
CA ALA A 70 7.64 12.22 22.82
C ALA A 70 8.93 12.16 21.99
N VAL A 71 8.82 11.97 20.66
CA VAL A 71 9.99 11.82 19.78
C VAL A 71 10.56 13.19 19.43
N LYS A 72 11.77 13.47 19.90
CA LYS A 72 12.52 14.70 19.56
C LYS A 72 13.67 14.35 18.63
N LEU A 73 13.59 14.80 17.39
CA LEU A 73 14.54 14.47 16.34
C LEU A 73 15.08 15.74 15.69
N GLN A 74 16.19 15.55 14.95
CA GLN A 74 16.80 16.59 14.15
C GLN A 74 16.74 16.21 12.65
N ASP A 75 16.68 17.23 11.80
CA ASP A 75 16.81 17.04 10.36
C ASP A 75 18.20 16.45 10.03
N GLY A 76 18.24 15.52 9.07
CA GLY A 76 19.45 14.79 8.69
C GLY A 76 19.80 13.62 9.61
N GLU A 77 19.09 13.38 10.71
CA GLU A 77 19.41 12.31 11.66
C GLU A 77 19.28 10.93 11.01
N PRO A 78 20.32 10.05 11.07
CA PRO A 78 20.24 8.70 10.53
C PRO A 78 19.35 7.82 11.40
N CYS A 79 18.56 6.96 10.76
CA CYS A 79 17.70 6.00 11.42
C CYS A 79 17.48 4.76 10.56
N ASP A 80 17.07 3.67 11.17
CA ASP A 80 16.62 2.46 10.50
C ASP A 80 15.10 2.36 10.63
N LEU A 81 14.42 2.30 9.48
CA LEU A 81 12.98 2.03 9.40
C LEU A 81 12.77 0.52 9.26
N LYS A 82 12.29 -0.12 10.32
CA LYS A 82 11.88 -1.52 10.31
C LYS A 82 10.41 -1.63 9.95
N LEU A 83 10.14 -2.36 8.89
CA LEU A 83 8.79 -2.63 8.39
C LEU A 83 8.52 -4.14 8.47
N SER A 84 7.42 -4.54 9.07
CA SER A 84 7.05 -5.96 9.15
C SER A 84 5.57 -6.18 8.86
N VAL A 85 5.28 -7.19 8.04
CA VAL A 85 3.93 -7.68 7.71
C VAL A 85 3.95 -9.19 7.84
N HIS A 86 3.19 -9.72 8.78
CA HIS A 86 3.20 -11.14 9.14
C HIS A 86 4.62 -11.65 9.44
N ASP A 87 5.12 -12.58 8.63
CA ASP A 87 6.45 -13.20 8.71
C ASP A 87 7.53 -12.48 7.88
N HIS A 88 7.17 -11.41 7.18
CA HIS A 88 8.11 -10.62 6.39
C HIS A 88 8.58 -9.41 7.18
N GLU A 89 9.88 -9.25 7.28
CA GLU A 89 10.53 -8.09 7.91
C GLU A 89 11.62 -7.54 7.00
N ILE A 90 11.66 -6.21 6.90
CA ILE A 90 12.73 -5.50 6.20
C ILE A 90 13.18 -4.31 7.04
N THR A 91 14.48 -4.07 7.05
CA THR A 91 15.09 -2.88 7.66
C THR A 91 15.64 -1.97 6.57
N VAL A 92 15.13 -0.76 6.50
CA VAL A 92 15.48 0.25 5.51
C VAL A 92 16.29 1.36 6.17
N PRO A 93 17.57 1.52 5.85
CA PRO A 93 18.36 2.67 6.31
C PRO A 93 17.79 3.97 5.75
N CYS A 94 17.64 4.98 6.61
CA CYS A 94 17.01 6.25 6.28
C CYS A 94 17.70 7.43 6.94
N HIS A 95 17.39 8.64 6.44
CA HIS A 95 17.65 9.90 7.12
C HIS A 95 16.35 10.67 7.30
N VAL A 96 16.19 11.34 8.44
CA VAL A 96 15.10 12.27 8.67
C VAL A 96 15.28 13.50 7.77
N THR A 97 14.26 13.89 7.00
CA THR A 97 14.34 15.00 6.05
C THR A 97 13.31 16.10 6.29
N ASN A 98 12.34 15.84 7.14
CA ASN A 98 11.29 16.81 7.44
C ASN A 98 10.61 16.42 8.75
N LEU A 99 10.24 17.45 9.54
CA LEU A 99 9.50 17.29 10.78
C LEU A 99 8.26 18.16 10.72
N GLY A 100 7.12 17.57 10.95
CA GLY A 100 5.83 18.27 11.06
C GLY A 100 5.13 17.89 12.35
N GLU A 101 4.74 18.88 13.15
CA GLU A 101 3.92 18.64 14.34
C GLU A 101 2.44 18.53 13.95
N THR A 102 1.74 17.58 14.54
CA THR A 102 0.30 17.38 14.41
C THR A 102 -0.32 17.24 15.80
N PRO A 103 -1.64 17.41 15.96
CA PRO A 103 -2.31 17.18 17.25
C PRO A 103 -2.10 15.75 17.80
N GLU A 104 -1.84 14.79 16.93
CA GLU A 104 -1.68 13.38 17.29
C GLU A 104 -0.21 12.97 17.50
N GLY A 105 0.74 13.88 17.28
CA GLY A 105 2.18 13.62 17.42
C GLY A 105 3.01 14.29 16.34
N VAL A 106 4.10 13.64 15.93
CA VAL A 106 5.05 14.16 14.94
C VAL A 106 4.97 13.33 13.67
N VAL A 107 4.91 14.00 12.53
CA VAL A 107 5.04 13.36 11.21
C VAL A 107 6.45 13.59 10.70
N LEU A 108 7.14 12.49 10.40
CA LEU A 108 8.51 12.50 9.88
C LEU A 108 8.50 12.17 8.39
N GLY A 109 9.23 12.98 7.62
CA GLY A 109 9.70 12.60 6.29
C GLY A 109 11.00 11.81 6.42
N LEU A 110 11.09 10.70 5.73
CA LEU A 110 12.26 9.84 5.68
C LEU A 110 12.76 9.75 4.25
N LYS A 111 14.07 9.90 4.05
CA LYS A 111 14.74 9.62 2.79
C LYS A 111 15.51 8.31 2.93
N HIS A 112 15.32 7.39 2.00
CA HIS A 112 16.02 6.11 2.02
C HIS A 112 17.50 6.27 1.68
N ALA A 113 18.34 5.46 2.35
CA ALA A 113 19.78 5.36 2.14
C ALA A 113 20.19 3.91 1.82
N ILE A 114 19.40 3.23 0.99
CA ILE A 114 19.58 1.80 0.67
C ILE A 114 20.81 1.61 -0.19
N GLY A 115 21.84 0.98 0.35
CA GLY A 115 23.10 0.69 -0.32
C GLY A 115 23.14 -0.67 -1.04
N ASP A 116 22.36 -1.64 -0.61
CA ASP A 116 22.41 -3.01 -1.12
C ASP A 116 21.17 -3.40 -1.94
N ALA A 117 21.34 -4.38 -2.83
CA ALA A 117 20.29 -4.82 -3.74
C ALA A 117 19.19 -5.64 -3.05
N VAL A 118 19.51 -6.36 -1.98
CA VAL A 118 18.56 -7.23 -1.28
C VAL A 118 17.52 -6.38 -0.56
N THR A 119 17.99 -5.41 0.23
CA THR A 119 17.11 -4.44 0.92
C THR A 119 16.27 -3.65 -0.08
N ARG A 120 16.86 -3.22 -1.21
CA ARG A 120 16.12 -2.49 -2.25
C ARG A 120 15.01 -3.34 -2.85
N GLU A 121 15.29 -4.59 -3.18
CA GLU A 121 14.28 -5.50 -3.75
C GLU A 121 13.18 -5.83 -2.76
N GLY A 122 13.52 -6.13 -1.49
CA GLY A 122 12.51 -6.38 -0.45
C GLY A 122 11.60 -5.17 -0.21
N TYR A 123 12.16 -3.96 -0.19
CA TYR A 123 11.38 -2.73 -0.07
C TYR A 123 10.49 -2.49 -1.30
N ARG A 124 11.00 -2.76 -2.51
CA ARG A 124 10.24 -2.64 -3.75
C ARG A 124 9.04 -3.58 -3.78
N GLN A 125 9.18 -4.81 -3.28
CA GLN A 125 8.07 -5.77 -3.18
C GLN A 125 6.96 -5.25 -2.25
N LEU A 126 7.31 -4.69 -1.09
CA LEU A 126 6.33 -4.06 -0.20
C LEU A 126 5.66 -2.84 -0.85
N LEU A 127 6.46 -1.98 -1.51
CA LEU A 127 5.95 -0.80 -2.22
C LEU A 127 4.97 -1.18 -3.33
N ASP A 128 5.27 -2.23 -4.09
CA ASP A 128 4.40 -2.75 -5.15
C ASP A 128 3.02 -3.16 -4.62
N VAL A 129 2.98 -3.85 -3.49
CA VAL A 129 1.72 -4.26 -2.84
C VAL A 129 0.86 -3.05 -2.49
N VAL A 130 1.46 -2.05 -1.84
CA VAL A 130 0.76 -0.81 -1.50
C VAL A 130 0.29 -0.07 -2.75
N ALA A 131 1.15 0.02 -3.77
CA ALA A 131 0.85 0.72 -5.02
C ALA A 131 -0.28 0.05 -5.82
N LEU A 132 -0.29 -1.29 -5.90
CA LEU A 132 -1.33 -2.06 -6.60
C LEU A 132 -2.73 -1.81 -6.02
N GLY A 133 -2.83 -1.71 -4.69
CA GLY A 133 -4.10 -1.42 -4.02
C GLY A 133 -4.47 0.05 -4.08
N SER A 134 -3.61 0.93 -3.60
CA SER A 134 -3.90 2.34 -3.32
C SER A 134 -4.11 3.23 -4.55
N THR A 135 -3.81 2.75 -5.75
CA THR A 135 -3.91 3.54 -7.00
C THR A 135 -5.13 3.23 -7.85
N LEU A 136 -5.98 2.30 -7.42
CA LEU A 136 -7.23 1.99 -8.12
C LEU A 136 -8.20 3.18 -8.09
N LYS A 137 -8.80 3.47 -9.24
CA LYS A 137 -9.83 4.52 -9.40
C LYS A 137 -10.96 4.00 -10.26
N LEU A 138 -12.18 4.47 -10.00
CA LEU A 138 -13.32 4.14 -10.85
C LEU A 138 -13.04 4.61 -12.27
N GLU A 139 -12.97 3.66 -13.20
CA GLU A 139 -12.80 3.91 -14.64
C GLU A 139 -14.17 3.93 -15.33
N ARG A 140 -15.05 2.99 -14.97
CA ARG A 140 -16.36 2.84 -15.58
C ARG A 140 -17.37 2.27 -14.58
N ALA A 141 -18.58 2.84 -14.56
CA ALA A 141 -19.76 2.27 -13.92
C ALA A 141 -20.87 2.15 -14.97
N ALA A 142 -21.36 0.95 -15.22
CA ALA A 142 -22.48 0.73 -16.11
C ALA A 142 -23.76 1.27 -15.47
N LYS A 143 -24.64 1.88 -16.29
CA LYS A 143 -25.95 2.38 -15.85
C LYS A 143 -27.07 1.36 -16.02
N GLN A 144 -26.83 0.32 -16.78
CA GLN A 144 -27.78 -0.74 -17.09
C GLN A 144 -27.09 -2.10 -16.95
N PRO A 145 -27.86 -3.14 -16.60
CA PRO A 145 -27.33 -4.50 -16.57
C PRO A 145 -26.73 -4.92 -17.91
N ASP A 146 -25.66 -5.68 -17.85
CA ASP A 146 -25.06 -6.31 -19.02
C ASP A 146 -25.83 -7.57 -19.47
N ALA A 147 -25.27 -8.33 -20.41
CA ALA A 147 -25.88 -9.57 -20.91
C ALA A 147 -26.04 -10.67 -19.83
N SER A 148 -25.29 -10.60 -18.73
CA SER A 148 -25.40 -11.49 -17.57
C SER A 148 -26.46 -11.03 -16.56
N GLY A 149 -27.05 -9.84 -16.78
CA GLY A 149 -28.07 -9.26 -15.90
C GLY A 149 -27.52 -8.48 -14.71
N TYR A 150 -26.21 -8.18 -14.67
CA TYR A 150 -25.56 -7.44 -13.58
C TYR A 150 -25.09 -6.06 -14.01
N ILE A 151 -25.06 -5.13 -13.06
CA ILE A 151 -24.40 -3.83 -13.21
C ILE A 151 -22.90 -4.03 -12.99
N VAL A 152 -22.08 -3.56 -13.93
CA VAL A 152 -20.63 -3.76 -13.88
C VAL A 152 -19.93 -2.45 -13.55
N GLU A 153 -19.08 -2.48 -12.53
CA GLU A 153 -18.14 -1.44 -12.16
C GLU A 153 -16.71 -1.90 -12.43
N VAL A 154 -15.91 -1.01 -12.97
CA VAL A 154 -14.50 -1.28 -13.25
C VAL A 154 -13.64 -0.20 -12.60
N TYR A 155 -12.70 -0.64 -11.79
CA TYR A 155 -11.67 0.18 -11.20
C TYR A 155 -10.33 -0.20 -11.83
N ALA A 156 -9.58 0.79 -12.29
CA ALA A 156 -8.30 0.59 -12.94
C ALA A 156 -7.22 1.46 -12.30
N SER A 157 -5.99 1.06 -12.47
CA SER A 157 -4.81 1.73 -11.95
C SER A 157 -3.82 2.02 -13.09
N ASN A 158 -2.92 2.97 -12.86
CA ASN A 158 -1.70 3.13 -13.68
C ASN A 158 -0.63 2.07 -13.36
N ARG A 159 -0.89 1.20 -12.37
CA ARG A 159 -0.15 -0.02 -12.09
C ARG A 159 -0.89 -1.20 -12.71
N PRO A 160 -0.25 -2.37 -12.87
CA PRO A 160 -0.90 -3.56 -13.43
C PRO A 160 -1.91 -4.16 -12.44
N SER A 161 -2.95 -3.40 -12.11
CA SER A 161 -4.08 -3.84 -11.29
C SER A 161 -5.39 -3.32 -11.86
N ARG A 162 -6.41 -4.19 -11.85
CA ARG A 162 -7.76 -3.90 -12.35
C ARG A 162 -8.77 -4.72 -11.55
N LEU A 163 -9.75 -4.06 -10.98
CA LEU A 163 -10.84 -4.68 -10.25
C LEU A 163 -12.14 -4.51 -11.04
N THR A 164 -12.81 -5.59 -11.35
CA THR A 164 -14.17 -5.61 -11.94
C THR A 164 -15.13 -6.15 -10.89
N VAL A 165 -16.24 -5.48 -10.69
CA VAL A 165 -17.27 -5.83 -9.69
C VAL A 165 -18.60 -5.94 -10.40
N TRP A 166 -19.34 -6.99 -10.11
CA TRP A 166 -20.70 -7.21 -10.57
C TRP A 166 -21.69 -7.02 -9.44
N ARG A 167 -22.68 -6.14 -9.66
CA ARG A 167 -23.73 -5.83 -8.69
C ARG A 167 -25.08 -6.31 -9.16
N HIS A 168 -25.89 -6.75 -8.22
CA HIS A 168 -27.30 -7.06 -8.51
C HIS A 168 -28.09 -5.78 -8.79
N PRO A 169 -28.90 -5.71 -9.88
CA PRO A 169 -29.54 -4.46 -10.32
C PRO A 169 -30.65 -3.97 -9.39
N ALA A 170 -31.24 -4.83 -8.55
CA ALA A 170 -32.37 -4.46 -7.70
C ALA A 170 -31.95 -3.87 -6.34
N ASP A 171 -30.85 -4.31 -5.76
CA ASP A 171 -30.39 -3.93 -4.41
C ASP A 171 -28.91 -3.49 -4.36
N GLU A 172 -28.27 -3.45 -5.52
CA GLU A 172 -26.86 -3.06 -5.69
C GLU A 172 -25.85 -3.92 -4.89
N SER A 173 -26.29 -5.07 -4.34
CA SER A 173 -25.41 -5.99 -3.61
C SER A 173 -24.29 -6.51 -4.51
N VAL A 174 -23.10 -6.69 -3.95
CA VAL A 174 -21.94 -7.24 -4.67
C VAL A 174 -22.12 -8.74 -4.85
N MET A 175 -22.18 -9.19 -6.10
CA MET A 175 -22.42 -10.59 -6.47
C MET A 175 -21.16 -11.32 -6.87
N ALA A 176 -20.20 -10.62 -7.47
CA ALA A 176 -18.93 -11.22 -7.90
C ALA A 176 -17.85 -10.15 -8.05
N PHE A 177 -16.60 -10.60 -8.07
CA PHE A 177 -15.48 -9.76 -8.47
C PHE A 177 -14.46 -10.56 -9.29
N GLU A 178 -13.71 -9.84 -10.12
CA GLU A 178 -12.43 -10.24 -10.70
C GLU A 178 -11.39 -9.19 -10.39
N PHE A 179 -10.29 -9.60 -9.76
CA PHE A 179 -9.19 -8.70 -9.42
C PHE A 179 -7.91 -9.17 -10.10
N VAL A 180 -7.52 -8.48 -11.14
CA VAL A 180 -6.24 -8.68 -11.83
C VAL A 180 -5.15 -7.98 -11.03
N LEU A 181 -4.10 -8.70 -10.69
CA LEU A 181 -2.93 -8.28 -9.94
C LEU A 181 -1.67 -8.74 -10.69
N LYS A 182 -1.06 -7.84 -11.44
CA LYS A 182 0.01 -8.13 -12.40
C LYS A 182 -0.47 -9.14 -13.46
N ASP A 183 0.16 -10.28 -13.55
CA ASP A 183 -0.14 -11.41 -14.44
C ASP A 183 -1.05 -12.47 -13.80
N ASN A 184 -1.64 -12.16 -12.65
CA ASN A 184 -2.50 -13.06 -11.90
C ASN A 184 -3.91 -12.47 -11.75
N MET A 185 -4.89 -13.34 -11.46
CA MET A 185 -6.26 -12.93 -11.19
C MET A 185 -6.81 -13.71 -9.98
N VAL A 186 -7.54 -13.01 -9.14
CA VAL A 186 -8.39 -13.57 -8.09
C VAL A 186 -9.83 -13.29 -8.45
N ARG A 187 -10.69 -14.28 -8.44
CA ARG A 187 -12.12 -14.10 -8.67
C ARG A 187 -12.97 -14.93 -7.71
N ALA A 188 -14.13 -14.41 -7.39
CA ALA A 188 -15.14 -15.15 -6.65
C ALA A 188 -16.54 -14.60 -6.93
N ALA A 189 -17.55 -15.44 -6.77
CA ALA A 189 -18.94 -15.04 -6.70
C ALA A 189 -19.49 -15.30 -5.29
N ALA A 190 -20.56 -14.58 -4.94
CA ALA A 190 -21.19 -14.69 -3.63
C ALA A 190 -21.54 -16.15 -3.29
N GLY A 191 -21.08 -16.61 -2.13
CA GLY A 191 -21.28 -17.99 -1.66
C GLY A 191 -20.44 -19.05 -2.38
N GLN A 192 -19.54 -18.67 -3.28
CA GLN A 192 -18.63 -19.60 -3.96
C GLN A 192 -17.22 -19.50 -3.40
N ARG A 193 -16.39 -20.50 -3.70
CA ARG A 193 -14.96 -20.48 -3.35
C ARG A 193 -14.20 -19.51 -4.25
N VAL A 194 -13.16 -18.92 -3.68
CA VAL A 194 -12.21 -18.10 -4.45
C VAL A 194 -11.45 -18.97 -5.44
N GLU A 195 -11.24 -18.42 -6.64
CA GLU A 195 -10.43 -19.01 -7.70
C GLU A 195 -9.20 -18.16 -7.97
N TYR A 196 -8.08 -18.81 -8.16
CA TYR A 196 -6.80 -18.18 -8.47
C TYR A 196 -6.35 -18.61 -9.87
N LEU A 197 -6.05 -17.63 -10.71
CA LEU A 197 -5.63 -17.81 -12.08
C LEU A 197 -4.27 -17.13 -12.29
N SER A 198 -3.45 -17.73 -13.12
CA SER A 198 -2.14 -17.19 -13.51
C SER A 198 -2.05 -17.05 -15.02
N ASP A 199 -0.92 -16.49 -15.48
CA ASP A 199 -0.60 -16.30 -16.89
C ASP A 199 -1.71 -15.52 -17.62
N ILE A 200 -2.19 -14.43 -17.00
CA ILE A 200 -3.15 -13.51 -17.61
C ILE A 200 -2.40 -12.73 -18.70
N ASP A 201 -2.48 -13.23 -19.91
CA ASP A 201 -2.05 -12.52 -21.11
C ASP A 201 -3.29 -12.22 -22.00
N GLY A 202 -3.09 -11.55 -23.09
CA GLY A 202 -4.19 -11.26 -24.04
C GLY A 202 -4.84 -12.50 -24.67
N THR A 203 -4.35 -13.71 -24.38
CA THR A 203 -4.80 -14.99 -24.97
C THR A 203 -5.60 -15.84 -23.98
N GLY A 204 -5.57 -15.55 -22.68
CA GLY A 204 -6.34 -16.29 -21.69
C GLY A 204 -5.78 -16.26 -20.28
N SER A 205 -6.26 -17.19 -19.47
CA SER A 205 -5.81 -17.43 -18.10
C SER A 205 -5.81 -18.93 -17.82
N ARG A 206 -4.96 -19.37 -16.89
CA ARG A 206 -4.88 -20.77 -16.47
C ARG A 206 -5.13 -20.91 -14.99
N PRO A 207 -5.81 -21.96 -14.51
CA PRO A 207 -5.88 -22.25 -13.09
C PRO A 207 -4.48 -22.35 -12.49
N ALA A 208 -4.26 -21.63 -11.37
CA ALA A 208 -2.99 -21.67 -10.67
C ALA A 208 -2.77 -23.04 -10.00
N ASN A 209 -1.53 -23.54 -9.97
CA ASN A 209 -1.18 -24.69 -9.16
C ASN A 209 -1.17 -24.33 -7.67
N THR A 210 -1.02 -25.31 -6.78
CA THR A 210 -1.11 -25.11 -5.33
C THR A 210 -0.13 -24.05 -4.80
N GLU A 211 1.12 -24.07 -5.24
CA GLU A 211 2.15 -23.11 -4.83
C GLU A 211 1.78 -21.69 -5.29
N LYS A 212 1.37 -21.55 -6.55
CA LYS A 212 0.95 -20.28 -7.13
C LYS A 212 -0.33 -19.74 -6.49
N CYS A 213 -1.27 -20.62 -6.08
CA CYS A 213 -2.44 -20.21 -5.30
C CYS A 213 -2.06 -19.55 -3.98
N LEU A 214 -1.07 -20.10 -3.26
CA LEU A 214 -0.58 -19.50 -2.01
C LEU A 214 0.08 -18.13 -2.24
N GLU A 215 0.87 -18.01 -3.30
CA GLU A 215 1.51 -16.73 -3.68
C GLU A 215 0.47 -15.67 -4.03
N ILE A 216 -0.49 -16.00 -4.91
CA ILE A 216 -1.56 -15.10 -5.34
C ILE A 216 -2.46 -14.72 -4.15
N GLY A 217 -2.83 -15.71 -3.32
CA GLY A 217 -3.64 -15.49 -2.12
C GLY A 217 -2.97 -14.51 -1.15
N ARG A 218 -1.66 -14.67 -0.90
CA ARG A 218 -0.88 -13.75 -0.07
C ARG A 218 -0.83 -12.34 -0.68
N LEU A 219 -0.59 -12.22 -1.98
CA LEU A 219 -0.62 -10.94 -2.68
C LEU A 219 -1.98 -10.25 -2.53
N PHE A 220 -3.07 -10.99 -2.72
CA PHE A 220 -4.43 -10.51 -2.58
C PHE A 220 -4.72 -10.02 -1.15
N GLN A 221 -4.36 -10.82 -0.13
CA GLN A 221 -4.48 -10.46 1.29
C GLN A 221 -3.77 -9.14 1.63
N TRP A 222 -2.64 -8.85 0.99
CA TRP A 222 -1.87 -7.65 1.26
C TRP A 222 -2.35 -6.43 0.46
N VAL A 223 -2.89 -6.65 -0.74
CA VAL A 223 -3.39 -5.58 -1.60
C VAL A 223 -4.75 -5.05 -1.13
N VAL A 224 -5.66 -5.94 -0.74
CA VAL A 224 -7.04 -5.58 -0.36
C VAL A 224 -7.13 -4.54 0.76
N PRO A 225 -6.36 -4.61 1.86
CA PRO A 225 -6.40 -3.58 2.90
C PRO A 225 -5.95 -2.18 2.42
N ASN A 226 -5.19 -2.10 1.32
CA ASN A 226 -4.71 -0.85 0.75
C ASN A 226 -5.64 -0.24 -0.31
N LEU A 227 -6.83 -0.78 -0.51
CA LEU A 227 -7.81 -0.20 -1.42
C LEU A 227 -8.21 1.21 -0.98
N PRO A 228 -8.36 2.17 -1.92
CA PRO A 228 -8.73 3.54 -1.60
C PRO A 228 -10.10 3.64 -0.93
N ALA A 229 -10.27 4.67 -0.10
CA ALA A 229 -11.52 4.90 0.62
C ALA A 229 -12.69 5.32 -0.29
N ASP A 230 -12.41 5.76 -1.51
CA ASP A 230 -13.42 6.08 -2.54
C ASP A 230 -13.99 4.84 -3.24
N ILE A 231 -13.38 3.66 -3.07
CA ILE A 231 -14.03 2.39 -3.38
C ILE A 231 -15.09 2.11 -2.30
N PRO A 232 -16.36 1.87 -2.67
CA PRO A 232 -17.45 1.66 -1.72
C PRO A 232 -17.13 0.61 -0.65
N GLU A 233 -17.59 0.85 0.58
CA GLU A 233 -17.26 0.01 1.74
C GLU A 233 -17.77 -1.44 1.55
N GLU A 234 -18.94 -1.61 0.95
CA GLU A 234 -19.50 -2.93 0.64
C GLU A 234 -18.63 -3.71 -0.37
N VAL A 235 -17.96 -3.04 -1.32
CA VAL A 235 -17.01 -3.68 -2.23
C VAL A 235 -15.76 -4.09 -1.47
N ARG A 236 -15.20 -3.18 -0.66
CA ARG A 236 -14.03 -3.48 0.17
C ARG A 236 -14.31 -4.60 1.17
N GLY A 237 -15.47 -4.59 1.82
CA GLY A 237 -15.93 -5.64 2.73
C GLY A 237 -16.08 -6.99 2.05
N PHE A 238 -16.66 -7.01 0.84
CA PHE A 238 -16.80 -8.23 0.05
C PHE A 238 -15.44 -8.84 -0.30
N LEU A 239 -14.48 -8.03 -0.77
CA LEU A 239 -13.12 -8.48 -1.07
C LEU A 239 -12.38 -8.98 0.17
N LYS A 240 -12.51 -8.30 1.32
CA LYS A 240 -11.91 -8.72 2.60
C LYS A 240 -12.38 -10.11 3.02
N HIS A 241 -13.67 -10.39 2.90
CA HIS A 241 -14.23 -11.72 3.24
C HIS A 241 -13.52 -12.87 2.49
N TYR A 242 -13.05 -12.62 1.27
CA TYR A 242 -12.30 -13.61 0.47
C TYR A 242 -10.79 -13.54 0.66
N ALA A 243 -10.28 -12.49 1.32
CA ALA A 243 -8.86 -12.32 1.62
C ALA A 243 -8.46 -12.90 2.98
N GLU A 244 -9.41 -13.21 3.86
CA GLU A 244 -9.22 -13.87 5.15
C GLU A 244 -9.07 -15.39 4.98
#